data_f6ce8e2acf4c48d7b7127e3e93920e08
#
_entry.id   f6ce8e2acf4c48d7b7127e3e93920e08
#
_cell.length_a   1.000
_cell.length_b   1.000
_cell.length_c   1.000
_cell.angle_alpha   90.00
_cell.angle_beta   90.00
_cell.angle_gamma   90.00
#
_symmetry.space_group_name_H-M   'P 1'
#
loop_
_entity.id
_entity.type
_entity.pdbx_description
1 polymer ?
#
loop_
_entity_poly.entity_id
_entity_poly.type
_entity_poly.pdbx_seq_one_letter_code
_entity_poly.pdbx_strand_id
1 'polypeptide(L)'
;MNKPWKRPKIGSRAHLQVLGQSNTTSAPNPFRNKAITNMLSPYEMQIIQIDITNKCDLACSNCTRLLENQNNFWEMTPENFRLAVRSLKGFPGIIGMMGGNPAMHRDFRELCDIFVEEVPNKNQRGLFTNNIFKHADIAKKVFGFINANTHGSQHGIKSLEPVRSHALYHWGYSSHSPLLTTGKDLFEEEEMWDRISKCDVNHEWSASIVQNRGKLRAYFCEVAASFDLAQGTDNGIDPVPGWWRRNLSEFEDQIALFCPGCGVPAKLP
;
A
#
# COMPACT_ATOMS: atom_id res chain seq x y z
N MET A 1 -17.19 13.28 -24.36
CA MET A 1 -17.32 13.84 -22.99
C MET A 1 -17.22 12.67 -22.02
N ASN A 2 -16.09 12.53 -21.31
CA ASN A 2 -15.92 11.48 -20.29
C ASN A 2 -16.78 11.88 -19.08
N LYS A 3 -17.76 11.05 -18.72
CA LYS A 3 -18.48 11.22 -17.46
C LYS A 3 -17.45 11.18 -16.31
N PRO A 4 -17.54 12.11 -15.32
CA PRO A 4 -16.63 12.04 -14.17
C PRO A 4 -16.80 10.70 -13.48
N TRP A 5 -15.68 10.03 -13.22
CA TRP A 5 -15.65 8.76 -12.48
C TRP A 5 -16.30 8.96 -11.11
N LYS A 6 -17.28 8.12 -10.79
CA LYS A 6 -17.93 8.07 -9.47
C LYS A 6 -17.53 6.78 -8.78
N ARG A 7 -17.00 6.90 -7.58
CA ARG A 7 -16.65 5.76 -6.73
C ARG A 7 -17.90 4.97 -6.35
N PRO A 8 -17.87 3.63 -6.37
CA PRO A 8 -18.95 2.83 -5.78
C PRO A 8 -19.07 3.14 -4.27
N LYS A 9 -20.29 3.21 -3.74
CA LYS A 9 -20.54 3.47 -2.31
C LYS A 9 -20.74 2.14 -1.59
N ILE A 10 -19.88 1.80 -0.62
CA ILE A 10 -20.09 0.70 0.33
C ILE A 10 -19.53 1.12 1.71
N GLY A 11 -20.28 0.86 2.80
CA GLY A 11 -19.81 0.83 4.19
C GLY A 11 -19.89 2.13 5.01
N SER A 12 -20.08 2.03 6.32
CA SER A 12 -20.27 3.14 7.26
C SER A 12 -18.94 3.68 7.83
N ARG A 13 -18.83 5.01 7.92
CA ARG A 13 -17.68 5.77 8.46
C ARG A 13 -17.44 5.62 9.98
N ALA A 14 -18.34 4.99 10.73
CA ALA A 14 -18.32 5.02 12.20
C ALA A 14 -17.05 4.40 12.81
N HIS A 15 -16.46 3.41 12.16
CA HIS A 15 -15.31 2.67 12.70
C HIS A 15 -13.97 3.44 12.61
N LEU A 16 -13.79 4.27 11.60
CA LEU A 16 -12.55 5.04 11.40
C LEU A 16 -12.35 6.17 12.43
N GLN A 17 -13.44 6.69 12.99
CA GLN A 17 -13.37 7.75 14.01
C GLN A 17 -12.76 7.28 15.34
N VAL A 18 -12.84 5.99 15.63
CA VAL A 18 -12.31 5.40 16.89
C VAL A 18 -10.78 5.31 16.87
N LEU A 19 -10.17 5.16 15.68
CA LEU A 19 -8.71 5.01 15.55
C LEU A 19 -7.94 6.33 15.70
N GLY A 20 -8.60 7.48 15.52
CA GLY A 20 -7.97 8.82 15.49
C GLY A 20 -7.79 9.51 16.84
N GLN A 21 -8.16 8.90 17.97
CA GLN A 21 -8.18 9.57 19.29
C GLN A 21 -7.08 9.12 20.28
N SER A 22 -6.07 8.39 19.87
CA SER A 22 -4.95 8.11 20.78
C SER A 22 -3.95 9.25 20.78
N ASN A 23 -3.96 10.08 21.84
CA ASN A 23 -2.85 10.93 22.22
C ASN A 23 -1.68 10.01 22.58
N THR A 24 -0.78 9.75 21.66
CA THR A 24 0.35 8.87 21.89
C THR A 24 1.64 9.64 22.13
N THR A 25 1.87 10.00 23.36
CA THR A 25 3.18 9.76 23.98
C THR A 25 3.00 8.47 24.77
N SER A 26 3.13 7.34 24.11
CA SER A 26 2.86 6.05 24.75
C SER A 26 3.99 5.72 25.71
N ALA A 27 3.64 5.46 26.97
CA ALA A 27 4.55 4.85 27.94
C ALA A 27 5.22 3.59 27.32
N PRO A 28 6.46 3.25 27.72
CA PRO A 28 7.13 2.06 27.23
C PRO A 28 6.22 0.83 27.38
N ASN A 29 5.88 0.19 26.28
CA ASN A 29 5.04 -1.01 26.26
C ASN A 29 5.92 -2.23 25.98
N PRO A 30 6.14 -3.12 26.96
CA PRO A 30 7.05 -4.26 26.79
C PRO A 30 6.61 -5.24 25.69
N PHE A 31 5.31 -5.43 25.51
CA PHE A 31 4.77 -6.31 24.46
C PHE A 31 5.00 -5.73 23.08
N ARG A 32 4.76 -4.41 22.91
CA ARG A 32 5.06 -3.69 21.67
C ARG A 32 6.53 -3.74 21.34
N ASN A 33 7.41 -3.45 22.31
CA ASN A 33 8.84 -3.47 22.09
C ASN A 33 9.33 -4.85 21.65
N LYS A 34 8.83 -5.92 22.27
CA LYS A 34 9.09 -7.31 21.86
C LYS A 34 8.56 -7.60 20.44
N ALA A 35 7.37 -7.10 20.10
CA ALA A 35 6.79 -7.27 18.77
C ALA A 35 7.66 -6.60 17.69
N ILE A 36 8.09 -5.35 17.90
CA ILE A 36 8.93 -4.58 16.98
C ILE A 36 10.24 -5.31 16.67
N THR A 37 10.85 -6.01 17.64
CA THR A 37 12.10 -6.77 17.40
C THR A 37 11.94 -7.98 16.46
N ASN A 38 10.72 -8.44 16.24
CA ASN A 38 10.41 -9.57 15.35
C ASN A 38 9.83 -9.14 14.00
N MET A 39 9.53 -7.84 13.82
CA MET A 39 9.01 -7.30 12.56
C MET A 39 10.16 -6.88 11.65
N LEU A 40 9.89 -6.85 10.34
CA LEU A 40 10.85 -6.39 9.34
C LEU A 40 10.82 -4.86 9.21
N SER A 41 12.01 -4.27 9.16
CA SER A 41 12.17 -2.87 8.73
C SER A 41 12.01 -2.75 7.20
N PRO A 42 11.72 -1.56 6.66
CA PRO A 42 11.61 -1.38 5.20
C PRO A 42 12.85 -1.84 4.42
N TYR A 43 14.04 -1.82 5.04
CA TYR A 43 15.28 -2.32 4.42
C TYR A 43 15.26 -3.83 4.15
N GLU A 44 14.63 -4.59 5.03
CA GLU A 44 14.56 -6.05 4.98
C GLU A 44 13.43 -6.56 4.08
N MET A 45 12.49 -5.68 3.72
CA MET A 45 11.38 -6.02 2.83
C MET A 45 11.85 -6.21 1.39
N GLN A 46 11.22 -7.13 0.68
CA GLN A 46 11.52 -7.38 -0.73
C GLN A 46 10.93 -6.31 -1.68
N ILE A 47 9.92 -5.61 -1.24
CA ILE A 47 9.16 -4.66 -2.04
C ILE A 47 8.92 -3.38 -1.22
N ILE A 48 9.09 -2.22 -1.86
CA ILE A 48 8.51 -0.95 -1.40
C ILE A 48 7.58 -0.44 -2.48
N GLN A 49 6.34 -0.14 -2.11
CA GLN A 49 5.33 0.32 -3.05
C GLN A 49 5.23 1.83 -3.08
N ILE A 50 4.92 2.39 -4.25
CA ILE A 50 4.54 3.78 -4.43
C ILE A 50 3.11 3.79 -4.92
N ASP A 51 2.18 4.22 -4.06
CA ASP A 51 0.78 4.37 -4.43
C ASP A 51 0.61 5.66 -5.22
N ILE A 52 0.28 5.54 -6.51
CA ILE A 52 0.21 6.68 -7.42
C ILE A 52 -1.19 7.26 -7.60
N THR A 53 -2.23 6.52 -7.18
CA THR A 53 -3.62 6.95 -7.29
C THR A 53 -4.51 6.15 -6.34
N ASN A 54 -5.62 6.73 -5.92
CA ASN A 54 -6.69 5.98 -5.27
C ASN A 54 -7.86 5.65 -6.20
N LYS A 55 -7.68 5.81 -7.51
CA LYS A 55 -8.65 5.44 -8.54
C LYS A 55 -8.60 3.94 -8.80
N CYS A 56 -9.74 3.27 -8.76
CA CYS A 56 -9.85 1.83 -9.04
C CYS A 56 -11.21 1.54 -9.69
N ASP A 57 -11.25 0.56 -10.58
CA ASP A 57 -12.47 0.05 -11.20
C ASP A 57 -13.15 -1.06 -10.38
N LEU A 58 -12.54 -1.48 -9.25
CA LEU A 58 -13.09 -2.44 -8.30
C LEU A 58 -13.51 -1.78 -6.99
N ALA A 59 -14.42 -2.46 -6.27
CA ALA A 59 -14.88 -2.12 -4.91
C ALA A 59 -14.73 -3.36 -4.01
N CYS A 60 -13.49 -3.72 -3.68
CA CYS A 60 -13.19 -4.88 -2.83
C CYS A 60 -13.55 -4.57 -1.38
N SER A 61 -14.29 -5.47 -0.71
CA SER A 61 -14.76 -5.27 0.66
C SER A 61 -13.64 -5.11 1.69
N ASN A 62 -12.51 -5.77 1.48
CA ASN A 62 -11.34 -5.72 2.35
C ASN A 62 -10.11 -5.20 1.60
N CYS A 63 -10.28 -4.09 0.88
CA CYS A 63 -9.21 -3.47 0.13
C CYS A 63 -8.11 -2.95 1.07
N THR A 64 -6.87 -3.44 0.93
CA THR A 64 -5.73 -2.99 1.75
C THR A 64 -5.42 -1.51 1.60
N ARG A 65 -5.93 -0.87 0.54
CA ARG A 65 -5.82 0.58 0.33
C ARG A 65 -6.97 1.38 0.92
N LEU A 66 -7.98 0.73 1.53
CA LEU A 66 -9.16 1.37 2.13
C LEU A 66 -9.76 2.44 1.22
N LEU A 67 -9.82 2.19 -0.09
CA LEU A 67 -10.20 3.19 -1.09
C LEU A 67 -11.60 3.75 -0.84
N GLU A 68 -12.52 2.91 -0.40
CA GLU A 68 -13.90 3.31 -0.08
C GLU A 68 -14.00 4.28 1.11
N ASN A 69 -12.98 4.26 1.98
CA ASN A 69 -12.93 5.10 3.19
C ASN A 69 -12.17 6.41 2.96
N GLN A 70 -11.47 6.56 1.85
CA GLN A 70 -10.78 7.80 1.51
C GLN A 70 -11.77 8.85 0.98
N ASN A 71 -11.74 10.05 1.57
CA ASN A 71 -12.73 11.11 1.28
C ASN A 71 -12.50 11.77 -0.08
N ASN A 72 -11.25 11.90 -0.50
CA ASN A 72 -10.86 12.68 -1.66
C ASN A 72 -10.22 11.80 -2.73
N PHE A 73 -10.55 12.08 -3.98
CA PHE A 73 -9.81 11.55 -5.11
C PHE A 73 -8.43 12.24 -5.19
N TRP A 74 -7.38 11.44 -5.43
CA TRP A 74 -6.04 11.96 -5.66
C TRP A 74 -5.28 11.11 -6.69
N GLU A 75 -4.38 11.76 -7.37
CA GLU A 75 -3.37 11.16 -8.24
C GLU A 75 -2.03 11.84 -7.95
N MET A 76 -0.98 11.04 -7.86
CA MET A 76 0.38 11.55 -7.64
C MET A 76 0.86 12.29 -8.91
N THR A 77 1.44 13.46 -8.73
CA THR A 77 1.99 14.18 -9.88
C THR A 77 3.27 13.49 -10.39
N PRO A 78 3.61 13.64 -11.69
CA PRO A 78 4.87 13.12 -12.24
C PRO A 78 6.10 13.58 -11.44
N GLU A 79 6.11 14.84 -10.98
CA GLU A 79 7.19 15.37 -10.15
C GLU A 79 7.30 14.62 -8.81
N ASN A 80 6.19 14.45 -8.10
CA ASN A 80 6.17 13.73 -6.83
C ASN A 80 6.52 12.25 -7.02
N PHE A 81 6.09 11.62 -8.12
CA PHE A 81 6.51 10.26 -8.45
C PHE A 81 8.02 10.17 -8.65
N ARG A 82 8.63 11.10 -9.39
CA ARG A 82 10.08 11.18 -9.56
C ARG A 82 10.81 11.32 -8.21
N LEU A 83 10.32 12.19 -7.33
CA LEU A 83 10.90 12.36 -5.99
C LEU A 83 10.76 11.09 -5.14
N ALA A 84 9.59 10.42 -5.19
CA ALA A 84 9.36 9.16 -4.49
C ALA A 84 10.32 8.07 -4.97
N VAL A 85 10.49 7.89 -6.27
CA VAL A 85 11.44 6.93 -6.85
C VAL A 85 12.88 7.25 -6.45
N ARG A 86 13.29 8.52 -6.54
CA ARG A 86 14.65 8.96 -6.15
C ARG A 86 14.93 8.72 -4.67
N SER A 87 13.92 8.82 -3.80
CA SER A 87 14.09 8.54 -2.37
C SER A 87 14.46 7.08 -2.09
N LEU A 88 14.16 6.17 -3.03
CA LEU A 88 14.45 4.74 -2.98
C LEU A 88 15.77 4.37 -3.68
N LYS A 89 16.58 5.34 -4.10
CA LYS A 89 17.86 5.06 -4.76
C LYS A 89 18.74 4.16 -3.90
N GLY A 90 19.17 3.04 -4.50
CA GLY A 90 19.99 2.02 -3.83
C GLY A 90 19.19 1.02 -2.99
N PHE A 91 17.86 1.06 -2.99
CA PHE A 91 17.03 -0.02 -2.45
C PHE A 91 17.25 -1.29 -3.30
N PRO A 92 17.57 -2.44 -2.67
CA PRO A 92 17.93 -3.65 -3.43
C PRO A 92 16.74 -4.40 -4.02
N GLY A 93 15.55 -4.21 -3.45
CA GLY A 93 14.33 -4.92 -3.81
C GLY A 93 13.57 -4.31 -4.99
N ILE A 94 12.32 -4.69 -5.10
CA ILE A 94 11.39 -4.21 -6.11
C ILE A 94 10.76 -2.89 -5.66
N ILE A 95 10.80 -1.89 -6.52
CA ILE A 95 10.02 -0.67 -6.37
C ILE A 95 8.70 -0.89 -7.10
N GLY A 96 7.61 -0.97 -6.35
CA GLY A 96 6.29 -1.32 -6.89
C GLY A 96 5.45 -0.08 -7.22
N MET A 97 5.01 0.06 -8.46
CA MET A 97 3.96 0.99 -8.83
C MET A 97 2.62 0.38 -8.47
N MET A 98 1.89 1.00 -7.53
CA MET A 98 0.65 0.51 -6.93
C MET A 98 -0.35 1.65 -6.73
N GLY A 99 -1.41 1.37 -6.01
CA GLY A 99 -2.45 2.30 -5.59
C GLY A 99 -3.82 1.63 -5.65
N GLY A 100 -4.83 2.32 -6.18
CA GLY A 100 -6.07 1.70 -6.59
C GLY A 100 -5.81 0.74 -7.76
N ASN A 101 -5.91 1.28 -8.98
CA ASN A 101 -5.36 0.61 -10.15
C ASN A 101 -4.44 1.59 -10.89
N PRO A 102 -3.12 1.36 -10.91
CA PRO A 102 -2.16 2.26 -11.55
C PRO A 102 -2.47 2.57 -13.01
N ALA A 103 -2.96 1.60 -13.78
CA ALA A 103 -3.31 1.78 -15.18
C ALA A 103 -4.47 2.76 -15.43
N MET A 104 -5.15 3.20 -14.36
CA MET A 104 -6.19 4.24 -14.41
C MET A 104 -5.66 5.65 -14.14
N HIS A 105 -4.37 5.79 -13.77
CA HIS A 105 -3.75 7.09 -13.59
C HIS A 105 -3.72 7.84 -14.92
N ARG A 106 -4.07 9.15 -14.89
CA ARG A 106 -4.13 9.96 -16.13
C ARG A 106 -2.80 10.01 -16.87
N ASP A 107 -1.71 10.12 -16.13
CA ASP A 107 -0.34 10.27 -16.64
C ASP A 107 0.46 8.94 -16.58
N PHE A 108 -0.22 7.77 -16.58
CA PHE A 108 0.41 6.46 -16.41
C PHE A 108 1.62 6.26 -17.33
N ARG A 109 1.56 6.72 -18.59
CA ARG A 109 2.67 6.57 -19.55
C ARG A 109 3.86 7.42 -19.15
N GLU A 110 3.64 8.67 -18.77
CA GLU A 110 4.69 9.58 -18.29
C GLU A 110 5.35 9.03 -17.02
N LEU A 111 4.56 8.49 -16.08
CA LEU A 111 5.11 7.83 -14.88
C LEU A 111 5.95 6.60 -15.26
N CYS A 112 5.57 5.84 -16.28
CA CYS A 112 6.37 4.74 -16.81
C CYS A 112 7.72 5.22 -17.39
N ASP A 113 7.73 6.34 -18.13
CA ASP A 113 8.94 6.91 -18.68
C ASP A 113 9.89 7.40 -17.57
N ILE A 114 9.37 8.09 -16.55
CA ILE A 114 10.11 8.47 -15.35
C ILE A 114 10.68 7.23 -14.65
N PHE A 115 9.91 6.17 -14.55
CA PHE A 115 10.34 4.95 -13.88
C PHE A 115 11.51 4.28 -14.60
N VAL A 116 11.51 4.28 -15.93
CA VAL A 116 12.63 3.78 -16.75
C VAL A 116 13.88 4.63 -16.57
N GLU A 117 13.71 5.95 -16.52
CA GLU A 117 14.80 6.91 -16.35
C GLU A 117 15.48 6.76 -14.98
N GLU A 118 14.69 6.71 -13.90
CA GLU A 118 15.21 6.74 -12.52
C GLU A 118 15.64 5.36 -12.00
N VAL A 119 15.08 4.27 -12.54
CA VAL A 119 15.39 2.87 -12.17
C VAL A 119 15.83 2.09 -13.41
N PRO A 120 17.11 2.15 -13.81
CA PRO A 120 17.59 1.50 -15.03
C PRO A 120 17.39 -0.03 -15.04
N ASN A 121 17.51 -0.69 -13.88
CA ASN A 121 17.30 -2.13 -13.76
C ASN A 121 15.82 -2.48 -13.89
N LYS A 122 15.44 -3.05 -15.04
CA LYS A 122 14.07 -3.45 -15.30
C LYS A 122 13.49 -4.39 -14.24
N ASN A 123 14.30 -5.29 -13.68
CA ASN A 123 13.85 -6.28 -12.71
C ASN A 123 13.48 -5.66 -11.35
N GLN A 124 13.89 -4.43 -11.09
CA GLN A 124 13.47 -3.68 -9.91
C GLN A 124 12.17 -2.90 -10.11
N ARG A 125 11.66 -2.78 -11.34
CA ARG A 125 10.41 -2.07 -11.61
C ARG A 125 9.24 -3.02 -11.56
N GLY A 126 8.40 -2.84 -10.53
CA GLY A 126 7.19 -3.63 -10.27
C GLY A 126 5.91 -2.91 -10.66
N LEU A 127 4.93 -3.64 -11.19
CA LEU A 127 3.57 -3.18 -11.41
C LEU A 127 2.59 -4.10 -10.69
N PHE A 128 1.70 -3.53 -9.88
CA PHE A 128 0.62 -4.23 -9.20
C PHE A 128 -0.72 -3.73 -9.74
N THR A 129 -1.47 -4.58 -10.43
CA THR A 129 -2.67 -4.15 -11.16
C THR A 129 -3.73 -5.24 -11.21
N ASN A 130 -4.99 -4.83 -11.20
CA ASN A 130 -6.14 -5.70 -11.43
C ASN A 130 -6.67 -5.60 -12.87
N ASN A 131 -6.25 -4.59 -13.62
CA ASN A 131 -6.72 -4.32 -14.97
C ASN A 131 -5.71 -3.42 -15.69
N ILE A 132 -5.19 -3.88 -16.82
CA ILE A 132 -4.16 -3.14 -17.59
C ILE A 132 -4.74 -2.30 -18.72
N PHE A 133 -6.03 -2.47 -19.03
CA PHE A 133 -6.71 -1.75 -20.11
C PHE A 133 -5.92 -1.81 -21.43
N LYS A 134 -5.61 -0.66 -22.02
CA LYS A 134 -4.86 -0.51 -23.27
C LYS A 134 -3.34 -0.39 -23.08
N HIS A 135 -2.84 -0.63 -21.88
CA HIS A 135 -1.43 -0.37 -21.53
C HIS A 135 -0.54 -1.62 -21.53
N ALA A 136 -1.01 -2.75 -22.11
CA ALA A 136 -0.28 -4.02 -22.08
C ALA A 136 1.13 -3.92 -22.68
N ASP A 137 1.29 -3.20 -23.79
CA ASP A 137 2.60 -3.07 -24.47
C ASP A 137 3.60 -2.30 -23.63
N ILE A 138 3.17 -1.17 -23.05
CA ILE A 138 4.06 -0.39 -22.17
C ILE A 138 4.36 -1.18 -20.89
N ALA A 139 3.39 -1.90 -20.32
CA ALA A 139 3.63 -2.72 -19.14
C ALA A 139 4.69 -3.77 -19.38
N LYS A 140 4.63 -4.54 -20.48
CA LYS A 140 5.66 -5.53 -20.86
C LYS A 140 7.03 -4.91 -21.10
N LYS A 141 7.07 -3.71 -21.67
CA LYS A 141 8.32 -3.00 -21.95
C LYS A 141 8.99 -2.48 -20.68
N VAL A 142 8.22 -1.90 -19.77
CA VAL A 142 8.70 -1.14 -18.60
C VAL A 142 9.01 -2.02 -17.41
N PHE A 143 8.09 -2.95 -17.08
CA PHE A 143 8.15 -3.70 -15.82
C PHE A 143 8.81 -5.07 -16.00
N GLY A 144 9.74 -5.40 -15.10
CA GLY A 144 10.32 -6.74 -14.98
C GLY A 144 9.52 -7.64 -14.05
N PHE A 145 8.75 -7.05 -13.14
CA PHE A 145 7.84 -7.74 -12.24
C PHE A 145 6.42 -7.19 -12.41
N ILE A 146 5.47 -8.05 -12.72
CA ILE A 146 4.05 -7.69 -12.79
C ILE A 146 3.27 -8.63 -11.88
N ASN A 147 2.62 -8.08 -10.86
CA ASN A 147 1.65 -8.80 -10.04
C ASN A 147 0.25 -8.44 -10.56
N ALA A 148 -0.37 -9.38 -11.22
CA ALA A 148 -1.67 -9.23 -11.85
C ALA A 148 -2.74 -9.96 -11.04
N ASN A 149 -3.53 -9.23 -10.23
CA ASN A 149 -4.60 -9.81 -9.43
C ASN A 149 -5.97 -9.36 -9.94
N THR A 150 -6.73 -10.30 -10.50
CA THR A 150 -8.05 -10.01 -11.08
C THR A 150 -9.15 -9.78 -10.05
N HIS A 151 -8.93 -10.19 -8.81
CA HIS A 151 -9.97 -10.20 -7.76
C HIS A 151 -11.30 -10.83 -8.22
N GLY A 152 -11.23 -11.86 -9.08
CA GLY A 152 -12.40 -12.53 -9.65
C GLY A 152 -13.15 -11.76 -10.74
N SER A 153 -12.65 -10.60 -11.16
CA SER A 153 -13.26 -9.79 -12.22
C SER A 153 -13.05 -10.40 -13.60
N GLN A 154 -14.14 -10.75 -14.30
CA GLN A 154 -14.08 -11.22 -15.68
C GLN A 154 -13.50 -10.18 -16.64
N HIS A 155 -13.73 -8.91 -16.38
CA HIS A 155 -13.14 -7.81 -17.13
C HIS A 155 -11.62 -7.74 -16.91
N GLY A 156 -11.18 -7.88 -15.66
CA GLY A 156 -9.74 -7.94 -15.30
C GLY A 156 -9.05 -9.13 -15.98
N ILE A 157 -9.66 -10.31 -15.99
CA ILE A 157 -9.14 -11.50 -16.67
C ILE A 157 -8.83 -11.21 -18.15
N LYS A 158 -9.80 -10.67 -18.89
CA LYS A 158 -9.62 -10.34 -20.31
C LYS A 158 -8.57 -9.26 -20.54
N SER A 159 -8.56 -8.24 -19.70
CA SER A 159 -7.63 -7.12 -19.79
C SER A 159 -6.18 -7.52 -19.53
N LEU A 160 -5.96 -8.46 -18.61
CA LEU A 160 -4.63 -8.91 -18.21
C LEU A 160 -4.06 -10.03 -19.10
N GLU A 161 -4.87 -10.67 -19.94
CA GLU A 161 -4.42 -11.75 -20.83
C GLU A 161 -3.16 -11.38 -21.64
N PRO A 162 -3.03 -10.17 -22.22
CA PRO A 162 -1.83 -9.80 -22.99
C PRO A 162 -0.53 -9.79 -22.20
N VAL A 163 -0.59 -9.67 -20.85
CA VAL A 163 0.59 -9.66 -19.98
C VAL A 163 0.78 -10.97 -19.21
N ARG A 164 -0.10 -11.95 -19.40
CA ARG A 164 -0.14 -13.19 -18.63
C ARG A 164 1.17 -13.96 -18.57
N SER A 165 1.88 -14.07 -19.68
CA SER A 165 3.18 -14.76 -19.74
C SER A 165 4.32 -14.00 -19.04
N HIS A 166 4.10 -12.75 -18.64
CA HIS A 166 5.08 -11.86 -18.01
C HIS A 166 4.70 -11.51 -16.58
N ALA A 167 3.61 -12.06 -16.07
CA ALA A 167 3.04 -11.68 -14.78
C ALA A 167 2.96 -12.86 -13.81
N LEU A 168 3.18 -12.59 -12.53
CA LEU A 168 2.67 -13.40 -11.45
C LEU A 168 1.16 -13.19 -11.40
N TYR A 169 0.39 -14.21 -11.69
CA TYR A 169 -1.02 -14.09 -11.99
C TYR A 169 -1.90 -14.72 -10.91
N HIS A 170 -2.80 -13.93 -10.33
CA HIS A 170 -3.77 -14.38 -9.33
C HIS A 170 -5.20 -14.29 -9.91
N TRP A 171 -5.87 -15.44 -10.02
CA TRP A 171 -7.21 -15.54 -10.62
C TRP A 171 -8.35 -15.34 -9.66
N GLY A 172 -8.15 -15.62 -8.39
CA GLY A 172 -9.20 -15.70 -7.39
C GLY A 172 -9.47 -14.39 -6.66
N TYR A 173 -10.45 -14.45 -5.78
CA TYR A 173 -10.61 -13.46 -4.73
C TYR A 173 -9.45 -13.64 -3.75
N SER A 174 -8.60 -12.64 -3.59
CA SER A 174 -7.79 -12.56 -2.39
C SER A 174 -8.70 -12.04 -1.28
N SER A 175 -9.14 -12.91 -0.41
CA SER A 175 -9.82 -12.47 0.81
C SER A 175 -8.74 -11.99 1.78
N HIS A 176 -8.59 -10.70 1.91
CA HIS A 176 -7.88 -10.15 3.06
C HIS A 176 -8.77 -10.29 4.30
N SER A 177 -8.15 -10.44 5.47
CA SER A 177 -8.87 -10.32 6.74
C SER A 177 -9.62 -9.00 6.81
N PRO A 178 -10.75 -8.93 7.53
CA PRO A 178 -11.49 -7.69 7.73
C PRO A 178 -10.59 -6.60 8.33
N LEU A 179 -10.18 -5.63 7.53
CA LEU A 179 -9.18 -4.63 7.89
C LEU A 179 -9.60 -3.71 9.04
N LEU A 180 -10.90 -3.43 9.12
CA LEU A 180 -11.47 -2.52 10.12
C LEU A 180 -11.89 -3.23 11.42
N THR A 181 -11.52 -4.49 11.59
CA THR A 181 -11.72 -5.22 12.84
C THR A 181 -10.51 -4.99 13.73
N THR A 182 -10.70 -4.35 14.87
CA THR A 182 -9.58 -3.94 15.72
C THR A 182 -9.06 -5.09 16.58
N GLY A 183 -7.75 -5.33 16.49
CA GLY A 183 -7.09 -6.38 17.28
C GLY A 183 -7.30 -6.18 18.79
N LYS A 184 -7.28 -4.92 19.26
CA LYS A 184 -7.53 -4.57 20.67
C LYS A 184 -8.93 -4.91 21.20
N ASP A 185 -9.91 -5.07 20.29
CA ASP A 185 -11.28 -5.46 20.69
C ASP A 185 -11.46 -6.98 20.67
N LEU A 186 -10.52 -7.71 20.10
CA LEU A 186 -10.58 -9.17 19.93
C LEU A 186 -9.65 -9.93 20.88
N PHE A 187 -8.53 -9.34 21.26
CA PHE A 187 -7.44 -10.04 21.95
C PHE A 187 -6.96 -9.25 23.17
N GLU A 188 -6.46 -9.97 24.17
CA GLU A 188 -5.66 -9.37 25.23
C GLU A 188 -4.37 -8.77 24.63
N GLU A 189 -3.81 -7.78 25.33
CA GLU A 189 -2.72 -6.95 24.79
C GLU A 189 -1.48 -7.76 24.37
N GLU A 190 -1.08 -8.75 25.16
CA GLU A 190 0.06 -9.61 24.84
C GLU A 190 -0.18 -10.41 23.57
N GLU A 191 -1.36 -11.04 23.45
CA GLU A 191 -1.73 -11.82 22.27
C GLU A 191 -1.83 -10.92 21.02
N MET A 192 -2.42 -9.75 21.16
CA MET A 192 -2.51 -8.77 20.08
C MET A 192 -1.12 -8.43 19.53
N TRP A 193 -0.16 -8.09 20.40
CA TRP A 193 1.19 -7.74 19.97
C TRP A 193 1.97 -8.94 19.43
N ASP A 194 1.75 -10.16 19.95
CA ASP A 194 2.32 -11.37 19.37
C ASP A 194 1.82 -11.62 17.95
N ARG A 195 0.52 -11.42 17.68
CA ARG A 195 -0.07 -11.50 16.33
C ARG A 195 0.47 -10.42 15.40
N ILE A 196 0.60 -9.18 15.88
CA ILE A 196 1.18 -8.06 15.12
C ILE A 196 2.62 -8.39 14.71
N SER A 197 3.42 -9.00 15.59
CA SER A 197 4.79 -9.40 15.30
C SER A 197 4.93 -10.43 14.16
N LYS A 198 3.84 -11.13 13.83
CA LYS A 198 3.74 -12.17 12.79
C LYS A 198 2.85 -11.76 11.63
N CYS A 199 2.67 -10.45 11.43
CA CYS A 199 1.78 -9.90 10.42
C CYS A 199 2.28 -10.19 9.01
N ASP A 200 1.45 -10.84 8.18
CA ASP A 200 1.81 -11.23 6.81
C ASP A 200 2.13 -10.00 5.94
N VAL A 201 1.44 -8.87 6.13
CA VAL A 201 1.73 -7.66 5.35
C VAL A 201 3.13 -7.12 5.67
N ASN A 202 3.59 -7.22 6.92
CA ASN A 202 4.95 -6.82 7.26
C ASN A 202 6.00 -7.81 6.72
N HIS A 203 5.75 -9.12 6.81
CA HIS A 203 6.72 -10.15 6.44
C HIS A 203 6.75 -10.51 4.96
N GLU A 204 5.63 -10.36 4.25
CA GLU A 204 5.50 -10.85 2.86
C GLU A 204 5.26 -9.72 1.85
N TRP A 205 4.84 -8.54 2.31
CA TRP A 205 4.45 -7.44 1.42
C TRP A 205 5.38 -6.24 1.55
N SER A 206 4.87 -5.05 1.89
CA SER A 206 5.65 -3.86 1.66
C SER A 206 5.44 -2.71 2.64
N ALA A 207 6.48 -1.90 2.75
CA ALA A 207 6.38 -0.48 3.09
C ALA A 207 5.79 0.32 1.91
N SER A 208 5.35 1.55 2.15
CA SER A 208 4.70 2.35 1.10
C SER A 208 5.09 3.82 1.15
N ILE A 209 5.11 4.44 -0.04
CA ILE A 209 5.11 5.88 -0.23
C ILE A 209 3.78 6.28 -0.86
N VAL A 210 3.13 7.28 -0.29
CA VAL A 210 1.87 7.84 -0.80
C VAL A 210 1.95 9.36 -0.92
N GLN A 211 1.03 9.95 -1.68
CA GLN A 211 0.78 11.38 -1.61
C GLN A 211 -0.37 11.66 -0.65
N ASN A 212 -0.05 12.30 0.48
CA ASN A 212 -1.02 12.73 1.48
C ASN A 212 -1.10 14.25 1.52
N ARG A 213 -2.28 14.82 1.25
CA ARG A 213 -2.50 16.28 1.23
C ARG A 213 -1.46 17.06 0.39
N GLY A 214 -1.09 16.50 -0.76
CA GLY A 214 -0.11 17.09 -1.67
C GLY A 214 1.36 16.85 -1.30
N LYS A 215 1.66 16.26 -0.14
CA LYS A 215 3.02 15.93 0.31
C LYS A 215 3.29 14.45 0.16
N LEU A 216 4.53 14.09 -0.13
CA LEU A 216 4.98 12.71 -0.07
C LEU A 216 5.15 12.26 1.37
N ARG A 217 4.67 11.05 1.69
CA ARG A 217 4.80 10.43 3.00
C ARG A 217 5.18 8.96 2.87
N ALA A 218 6.11 8.52 3.70
CA ALA A 218 6.54 7.14 3.79
C ALA A 218 6.05 6.47 5.07
N TYR A 219 5.74 5.19 4.95
CA TYR A 219 5.20 4.35 6.03
C TYR A 219 5.92 3.01 6.04
N PHE A 220 6.10 2.46 7.25
CA PHE A 220 6.66 1.12 7.41
C PHE A 220 5.78 0.01 6.81
N CYS A 221 4.51 0.29 6.57
CA CYS A 221 3.51 -0.66 6.09
C CYS A 221 2.51 0.03 5.15
N GLU A 222 2.13 -0.64 4.07
CA GLU A 222 1.16 -0.16 3.08
C GLU A 222 -0.24 0.05 3.66
N VAL A 223 -0.64 -0.78 4.64
CA VAL A 223 -1.94 -0.65 5.31
C VAL A 223 -1.94 0.54 6.26
N ALA A 224 -0.83 0.81 6.96
CA ALA A 224 -0.67 2.00 7.79
C ALA A 224 -0.85 3.29 6.95
N ALA A 225 -0.24 3.35 5.76
CA ALA A 225 -0.44 4.45 4.82
C ALA A 225 -1.93 4.64 4.47
N SER A 226 -2.62 3.53 4.25
CA SER A 226 -4.05 3.54 3.87
C SER A 226 -4.95 4.00 5.00
N PHE A 227 -4.66 3.61 6.24
CA PHE A 227 -5.37 4.11 7.42
C PHE A 227 -5.19 5.62 7.59
N ASP A 228 -3.97 6.11 7.45
CA ASP A 228 -3.67 7.54 7.58
C ASP A 228 -4.42 8.38 6.53
N LEU A 229 -4.42 7.93 5.27
CA LEU A 229 -5.20 8.56 4.19
C LEU A 229 -6.72 8.52 4.46
N ALA A 230 -7.23 7.40 4.95
CA ALA A 230 -8.66 7.22 5.22
C ALA A 230 -9.14 8.08 6.40
N GLN A 231 -8.31 8.23 7.42
CA GLN A 231 -8.56 9.10 8.59
C GLN A 231 -8.37 10.58 8.24
N GLY A 232 -7.63 10.88 7.18
CA GLY A 232 -7.29 12.26 6.81
C GLY A 232 -6.27 12.88 7.76
N THR A 233 -5.40 12.07 8.37
CA THR A 233 -4.28 12.50 9.23
C THR A 233 -2.96 12.55 8.45
N ASP A 234 -1.84 12.91 9.08
CA ASP A 234 -0.52 13.06 8.44
C ASP A 234 0.58 12.55 9.40
N ASN A 235 0.61 11.22 9.58
CA ASN A 235 1.55 10.53 10.47
C ASN A 235 2.70 9.83 9.72
N GLY A 236 2.77 10.02 8.40
CA GLY A 236 3.89 9.53 7.61
C GLY A 236 5.15 10.35 7.84
N ILE A 237 6.32 9.72 7.60
CA ILE A 237 7.60 10.44 7.60
C ILE A 237 7.89 11.01 6.21
N ASP A 238 8.76 12.02 6.13
CA ASP A 238 9.25 12.52 4.85
C ASP A 238 10.14 11.47 4.17
N PRO A 239 9.87 11.10 2.90
CA PRO A 239 10.68 10.12 2.17
C PRO A 239 11.98 10.75 1.63
N VAL A 240 12.85 11.20 2.54
CA VAL A 240 14.19 11.67 2.17
C VAL A 240 15.03 10.49 1.61
N PRO A 241 16.03 10.73 0.77
CA PRO A 241 16.87 9.66 0.23
C PRO A 241 17.43 8.74 1.34
N GLY A 242 17.16 7.43 1.21
CA GLY A 242 17.61 6.44 2.19
C GLY A 242 16.69 6.26 3.41
N TRP A 243 15.51 6.85 3.46
CA TRP A 243 14.52 6.68 4.54
C TRP A 243 14.22 5.21 4.86
N TRP A 244 14.24 4.37 3.86
CA TRP A 244 14.00 2.93 3.94
C TRP A 244 15.09 2.14 4.70
N ARG A 245 16.24 2.78 4.98
CA ARG A 245 17.31 2.20 5.80
C ARG A 245 17.13 2.43 7.30
N ARG A 246 16.10 3.16 7.69
CA ARG A 246 15.81 3.43 9.11
C ARG A 246 15.46 2.14 9.83
N ASN A 247 15.87 2.09 11.11
CA ASN A 247 15.44 1.01 11.99
C ASN A 247 13.94 1.05 12.23
N LEU A 248 13.32 -0.09 12.48
CA LEU A 248 11.88 -0.15 12.71
C LEU A 248 11.43 0.64 13.95
N SER A 249 12.30 0.80 14.95
CA SER A 249 12.05 1.66 16.12
C SER A 249 11.78 3.14 15.76
N GLU A 250 12.30 3.62 14.63
CA GLU A 250 12.01 4.98 14.15
C GLU A 250 10.60 5.12 13.54
N PHE A 251 9.89 4.02 13.39
CA PHE A 251 8.47 3.94 12.97
C PHE A 251 7.55 3.55 14.14
N GLU A 252 8.06 3.56 15.38
CA GLU A 252 7.31 3.12 16.57
C GLU A 252 5.97 3.86 16.71
N ASP A 253 5.93 5.16 16.43
CA ASP A 253 4.72 5.96 16.50
C ASP A 253 3.67 5.47 15.48
N GLN A 254 4.07 5.13 14.26
CA GLN A 254 3.17 4.56 13.26
C GLN A 254 2.67 3.17 13.67
N ILE A 255 3.55 2.32 14.21
CA ILE A 255 3.22 0.97 14.68
C ILE A 255 2.21 1.06 15.83
N ALA A 256 2.48 1.91 16.82
CA ALA A 256 1.61 2.12 17.97
C ALA A 256 0.22 2.67 17.57
N LEU A 257 0.19 3.54 16.56
CA LEU A 257 -1.05 4.18 16.10
C LEU A 257 -1.92 3.23 15.26
N PHE A 258 -1.32 2.52 14.31
CA PHE A 258 -2.08 1.80 13.27
C PHE A 258 -2.26 0.31 13.55
N CYS A 259 -1.25 -0.38 14.11
CA CYS A 259 -1.31 -1.83 14.22
C CYS A 259 -2.41 -2.35 15.17
N PRO A 260 -2.67 -1.74 16.35
CA PRO A 260 -3.75 -2.21 17.23
C PRO A 260 -5.15 -2.08 16.63
N GLY A 261 -5.31 -1.16 15.66
CA GLY A 261 -6.57 -0.95 14.95
C GLY A 261 -6.71 -1.73 13.65
N CYS A 262 -5.69 -2.48 13.25
CA CYS A 262 -5.64 -3.22 11.99
C CYS A 262 -6.11 -4.66 12.16
N GLY A 263 -7.04 -5.12 11.31
CA GLY A 263 -7.54 -6.49 11.34
C GLY A 263 -6.65 -7.52 10.65
N VAL A 264 -5.62 -7.09 9.89
CA VAL A 264 -4.75 -8.03 9.17
C VAL A 264 -4.09 -9.06 10.10
N PRO A 265 -3.48 -8.69 11.24
CA PRO A 265 -2.87 -9.66 12.15
C PRO A 265 -3.86 -10.63 12.80
N ALA A 266 -5.14 -10.31 12.80
CA ALA A 266 -6.17 -11.17 13.41
C ALA A 266 -6.34 -12.48 12.65
N LYS A 267 -6.02 -12.52 11.35
CA LYS A 267 -6.17 -13.70 10.46
C LYS A 267 -7.56 -14.34 10.57
N LEU A 268 -8.58 -13.49 10.62
CA LEU A 268 -9.96 -13.95 10.63
C LEU A 268 -10.36 -14.49 9.25
N PRO A 269 -11.24 -15.51 9.20
CA PRO A 269 -11.70 -16.10 7.95
C PRO A 269 -12.52 -15.13 7.09
#